data_019db4be912c2a6d4f9e97722dde0bc2
#
_entry.id   019db4be912c2a6d4f9e97722dde0bc2
#
_cell.length_a   1.000
_cell.length_b   1.000
_cell.length_c   1.000
_cell.angle_alpha   90.00
_cell.angle_beta   90.00
_cell.angle_gamma   90.00
#
_symmetry.space_group_name_H-M   'P 1'
#
loop_
_entity.id
_entity.type
_entity.pdbx_description
1 polymer ?
#
loop_
_entity_poly.entity_id
_entity_poly.type
_entity_poly.pdbx_seq_one_letter_code
_entity_poly.pdbx_strand_id
1 'polypeptide(L)'
;MEQTENKLEQIARLFKENNLLQEDAMKLKVGGKNVPLILRSGIEKIQSNQDIKVTMDIVYLSEDLKRCVIKAVGQMGDNYIETFGEANERNCKINYAVNLAEKRALSRIVLKLAGFYQLGVYGEDEIQEDSRD
;
A
#
# COMPACT_ATOMS: atom_id res chain seq x y z
N MET A 1 11.42 10.57 31.78
CA MET A 1 11.93 10.60 30.40
C MET A 1 11.17 9.60 29.56
N GLU A 2 10.52 10.07 28.53
CA GLU A 2 9.76 9.20 27.66
C GLU A 2 10.70 8.40 26.78
N GLN A 3 10.44 7.11 26.69
CA GLN A 3 11.19 6.27 25.77
C GLN A 3 10.52 6.33 24.40
N THR A 4 11.29 6.69 23.40
CA THR A 4 10.82 6.73 22.04
C THR A 4 10.84 5.31 21.48
N GLU A 5 9.71 4.87 20.96
CA GLU A 5 9.64 3.59 20.26
C GLU A 5 10.60 3.59 19.08
N ASN A 6 11.35 2.49 18.89
CA ASN A 6 12.13 2.34 17.67
C ASN A 6 11.18 1.93 16.53
N LYS A 7 11.70 1.91 15.33
CA LYS A 7 10.92 1.63 14.12
C LYS A 7 10.23 0.26 14.18
N LEU A 8 10.96 -0.77 14.63
CA LEU A 8 10.40 -2.12 14.72
C LEU A 8 9.27 -2.22 15.73
N GLU A 9 9.41 -1.52 16.86
CA GLU A 9 8.38 -1.48 17.88
C GLU A 9 7.12 -0.77 17.35
N GLN A 10 7.30 0.31 16.59
CA GLN A 10 6.18 1.03 15.99
C GLN A 10 5.44 0.16 14.98
N ILE A 11 6.17 -0.58 14.16
CA ILE A 11 5.57 -1.51 13.19
C ILE A 11 4.78 -2.59 13.92
N ALA A 12 5.37 -3.18 14.96
CA ALA A 12 4.71 -4.22 15.74
C ALA A 12 3.43 -3.70 16.39
N ARG A 13 3.47 -2.47 16.91
CA ARG A 13 2.29 -1.84 17.51
C ARG A 13 1.17 -1.64 16.49
N LEU A 14 1.52 -1.17 15.29
CA LEU A 14 0.52 -0.97 14.23
C LEU A 14 -0.09 -2.29 13.76
N PHE A 15 0.71 -3.35 13.69
CA PHE A 15 0.19 -4.68 13.36
C PHE A 15 -0.83 -5.13 14.39
N LYS A 16 -0.50 -4.95 15.66
CA LYS A 16 -1.40 -5.35 16.76
C LYS A 16 -2.67 -4.51 16.77
N GLU A 17 -2.56 -3.20 16.63
CA GLU A 17 -3.71 -2.29 16.63
C GLU A 17 -4.68 -2.58 15.50
N ASN A 18 -4.19 -3.07 14.38
CA ASN A 18 -5.01 -3.37 13.21
C ASN A 18 -5.36 -4.85 13.09
N ASN A 19 -5.02 -5.65 14.09
CA ASN A 19 -5.31 -7.08 14.11
C ASN A 19 -4.72 -7.84 12.92
N LEU A 20 -3.53 -7.43 12.48
CA LEU A 20 -2.86 -8.08 11.37
C LEU A 20 -2.24 -9.40 11.83
N LEU A 21 -2.48 -10.44 11.06
CA LEU A 21 -1.96 -11.78 11.31
C LEU A 21 -0.82 -12.08 10.35
N GLN A 22 -0.14 -13.21 10.55
CA GLN A 22 0.92 -13.63 9.64
C GLN A 22 0.43 -13.76 8.20
N GLU A 23 -0.81 -14.18 8.01
CA GLU A 23 -1.42 -14.35 6.69
C GLU A 23 -1.72 -13.03 5.98
N ASP A 24 -1.64 -11.90 6.70
CA ASP A 24 -1.93 -10.58 6.15
C ASP A 24 -0.69 -9.86 5.66
N ALA A 25 0.47 -10.46 5.82
CA ALA A 25 1.74 -9.84 5.44
C ALA A 25 2.72 -10.91 4.97
N MET A 26 3.69 -10.47 4.18
CA MET A 26 4.79 -11.32 3.75
C MET A 26 6.10 -10.57 3.98
N LYS A 27 7.20 -11.30 4.00
CA LYS A 27 8.53 -10.71 4.11
C LYS A 27 9.26 -10.87 2.78
N LEU A 28 9.81 -9.78 2.32
CA LEU A 28 10.63 -9.76 1.12
C LEU A 28 12.06 -9.43 1.51
N LYS A 29 13.03 -10.18 1.00
CA LYS A 29 14.44 -9.86 1.21
C LYS A 29 14.90 -8.87 0.16
N VAL A 30 15.34 -7.72 0.63
CA VAL A 30 15.90 -6.68 -0.24
C VAL A 30 17.24 -6.25 0.38
N GLY A 31 18.32 -6.47 -0.35
CA GLY A 31 19.65 -6.10 0.14
C GLY A 31 20.03 -6.77 1.46
N GLY A 32 19.62 -8.01 1.66
CA GLY A 32 19.91 -8.76 2.90
C GLY A 32 19.00 -8.42 4.07
N LYS A 33 18.06 -7.51 3.91
CA LYS A 33 17.11 -7.14 4.96
C LYS A 33 15.72 -7.67 4.64
N ASN A 34 14.99 -8.06 5.67
CA ASN A 34 13.60 -8.45 5.55
C ASN A 34 12.72 -7.20 5.59
N VAL A 35 11.94 -7.00 4.54
CA VAL A 35 11.02 -5.86 4.43
C VAL A 35 9.59 -6.42 4.51
N PRO A 36 8.76 -5.95 5.44
CA PRO A 36 7.38 -6.41 5.50
C PRO A 36 6.55 -5.78 4.38
N LEU A 37 5.69 -6.59 3.77
CA LEU A 37 4.73 -6.17 2.76
C LEU A 37 3.34 -6.56 3.24
N ILE A 38 2.39 -5.65 3.14
CA ILE A 38 1.02 -5.91 3.54
C ILE A 38 0.26 -6.48 2.34
N LEU A 39 -0.36 -7.62 2.54
CA LEU A 39 -1.18 -8.27 1.52
C LEU A 39 -2.57 -7.62 1.46
N ARG A 40 -3.34 -7.94 0.43
CA ARG A 40 -4.68 -7.37 0.23
C ARG A 40 -5.56 -7.54 1.47
N SER A 41 -5.54 -8.70 2.10
CA SER A 41 -6.33 -8.94 3.31
C SER A 41 -5.94 -7.97 4.42
N GLY A 42 -4.65 -7.67 4.56
CA GLY A 42 -4.17 -6.70 5.54
C GLY A 42 -4.62 -5.28 5.23
N ILE A 43 -4.55 -4.89 3.95
CA ILE A 43 -5.02 -3.56 3.52
C ILE A 43 -6.51 -3.40 3.87
N GLU A 44 -7.31 -4.41 3.60
CA GLU A 44 -8.75 -4.36 3.89
C GLU A 44 -9.03 -4.26 5.39
N LYS A 45 -8.27 -4.99 6.20
CA LYS A 45 -8.40 -4.91 7.67
C LYS A 45 -8.06 -3.52 8.19
N ILE A 46 -6.95 -2.95 7.71
CA ILE A 46 -6.54 -1.60 8.12
C ILE A 46 -7.61 -0.59 7.72
N GLN A 47 -8.08 -0.66 6.49
CA GLN A 47 -9.11 0.26 6.00
C GLN A 47 -10.37 0.19 6.85
N SER A 48 -10.81 -1.01 7.18
CA SER A 48 -11.99 -1.23 7.98
C SER A 48 -11.80 -0.78 9.43
N ASN A 49 -10.68 -1.18 10.05
CA ASN A 49 -10.40 -0.86 11.46
C ASN A 49 -10.24 0.64 11.69
N GLN A 50 -9.67 1.35 10.73
CA GLN A 50 -9.43 2.78 10.84
C GLN A 50 -10.52 3.63 10.19
N ASP A 51 -11.54 2.98 9.62
CA ASP A 51 -12.64 3.65 8.92
C ASP A 51 -12.12 4.64 7.85
N ILE A 52 -11.23 4.15 7.00
CA ILE A 52 -10.64 4.96 5.95
C ILE A 52 -11.56 4.96 4.73
N LYS A 53 -12.02 6.16 4.35
CA LYS A 53 -12.87 6.34 3.18
C LYS A 53 -11.99 6.71 1.99
N VAL A 54 -12.18 6.00 0.90
CA VAL A 54 -11.35 6.19 -0.30
C VAL A 54 -12.25 6.39 -1.52
N THR A 55 -11.94 7.43 -2.29
CA THR A 55 -12.53 7.62 -3.62
C THR A 55 -11.40 7.62 -4.64
N MET A 56 -11.68 7.13 -5.83
CA MET A 56 -10.68 7.03 -6.88
C MET A 56 -11.21 7.54 -8.21
N ASP A 57 -10.32 8.17 -8.97
CA ASP A 57 -10.60 8.66 -10.32
C ASP A 57 -9.48 8.27 -11.26
N ILE A 58 -9.82 7.85 -12.46
CA ILE A 58 -8.82 7.59 -13.49
C ILE A 58 -8.35 8.94 -14.04
N VAL A 59 -7.07 9.23 -13.86
CA VAL A 59 -6.44 10.46 -14.34
C VAL A 59 -5.96 10.29 -15.77
N TYR A 60 -5.46 9.10 -16.09
CA TYR A 60 -4.92 8.79 -17.40
C TYR A 60 -5.14 7.31 -17.71
N LEU A 61 -5.58 7.04 -18.93
CA LEU A 61 -5.71 5.68 -19.44
C LEU A 61 -5.35 5.71 -20.92
N SER A 62 -4.32 4.93 -21.29
CA SER A 62 -3.91 4.85 -22.70
C SER A 62 -4.95 4.10 -23.53
N GLU A 63 -4.95 4.36 -24.85
CA GLU A 63 -5.90 3.71 -25.76
C GLU A 63 -5.78 2.20 -25.76
N ASP A 64 -4.55 1.68 -25.62
CA ASP A 64 -4.30 0.23 -25.58
C ASP A 64 -4.53 -0.37 -24.20
N LEU A 65 -4.93 0.44 -23.20
CA LEU A 65 -5.22 0.04 -21.83
C LEU A 65 -3.99 -0.52 -21.07
N LYS A 66 -2.80 -0.25 -21.55
CA LYS A 66 -1.55 -0.76 -20.94
C LYS A 66 -0.93 0.21 -19.95
N ARG A 67 -1.40 1.47 -19.95
CA ARG A 67 -0.90 2.49 -19.02
C ARG A 67 -2.09 3.13 -18.34
N CYS A 68 -2.01 3.22 -17.03
CA CYS A 68 -3.10 3.80 -16.24
C CYS A 68 -2.53 4.53 -15.04
N VAL A 69 -3.11 5.70 -14.77
CA VAL A 69 -2.83 6.46 -13.54
C VAL A 69 -4.16 6.72 -12.86
N ILE A 70 -4.25 6.32 -11.60
CA ILE A 70 -5.45 6.51 -10.79
C ILE A 70 -5.08 7.40 -9.61
N LYS A 71 -5.90 8.42 -9.38
CA LYS A 71 -5.79 9.28 -8.20
C LYS A 71 -6.70 8.71 -7.12
N ALA A 72 -6.15 8.53 -5.93
CA ALA A 72 -6.92 8.14 -4.75
C ALA A 72 -6.97 9.30 -3.79
N VAL A 73 -8.15 9.54 -3.25
CA VAL A 73 -8.38 10.51 -2.20
C VAL A 73 -8.86 9.74 -0.98
N GLY A 74 -8.17 9.89 0.14
CA GLY A 74 -8.50 9.15 1.34
C GLY A 74 -8.72 10.07 2.53
N GLN A 75 -9.62 9.64 3.41
CA GLN A 75 -9.92 10.36 4.64
C GLN A 75 -9.96 9.39 5.80
N MET A 76 -9.25 9.73 6.86
CA MET A 76 -9.24 8.98 8.12
C MET A 76 -9.41 10.01 9.24
N GLY A 77 -10.60 10.06 9.84
CA GLY A 77 -10.94 11.11 10.79
C GLY A 77 -10.86 12.47 10.12
N ASP A 78 -10.03 13.36 10.69
CA ASP A 78 -9.81 14.69 10.13
C ASP A 78 -8.64 14.74 9.14
N ASN A 79 -7.94 13.63 8.95
CA ASN A 79 -6.83 13.55 8.02
C ASN A 79 -7.32 13.26 6.61
N TYR A 80 -6.86 14.06 5.68
CA TYR A 80 -7.25 13.98 4.29
C TYR A 80 -5.99 14.04 3.43
N ILE A 81 -5.79 13.06 2.57
CA ILE A 81 -4.63 13.05 1.68
C ILE A 81 -5.03 12.55 0.28
N GLU A 82 -4.17 12.84 -0.67
CA GLU A 82 -4.29 12.35 -2.04
C GLU A 82 -3.01 11.61 -2.41
N THR A 83 -3.15 10.57 -3.22
CA THR A 83 -2.00 9.87 -3.77
C THR A 83 -2.38 9.28 -5.12
N PHE A 84 -1.41 8.68 -5.78
CA PHE A 84 -1.61 8.09 -7.10
C PHE A 84 -1.14 6.64 -7.12
N GLY A 85 -1.81 5.84 -7.94
CA GLY A 85 -1.33 4.52 -8.31
C GLY A 85 -1.14 4.49 -9.82
N GLU A 86 -0.08 3.90 -10.28
CA GLU A 86 0.23 3.83 -11.70
C GLU A 86 0.61 2.42 -12.11
N ALA A 87 0.30 2.09 -13.36
CA ALA A 87 0.73 0.86 -13.97
C ALA A 87 1.10 1.15 -15.42
N ASN A 88 2.20 0.58 -15.89
CA ASN A 88 2.67 0.75 -17.26
C ASN A 88 3.41 -0.52 -17.69
N GLU A 89 3.96 -0.51 -18.88
CA GLU A 89 4.62 -1.68 -19.46
C GLU A 89 5.86 -2.11 -18.68
N ARG A 90 6.47 -1.20 -17.92
CA ARG A 90 7.66 -1.50 -17.12
C ARG A 90 7.33 -2.18 -15.80
N ASN A 91 6.18 -1.82 -15.21
CA ASN A 91 5.82 -2.30 -13.88
C ASN A 91 4.60 -3.22 -13.87
N CYS A 92 4.10 -3.58 -15.05
CA CYS A 92 2.95 -4.46 -15.21
C CYS A 92 3.15 -5.32 -16.46
N LYS A 93 3.45 -6.60 -16.27
CA LYS A 93 3.72 -7.52 -17.38
C LYS A 93 2.46 -8.16 -17.94
N ILE A 94 1.33 -7.94 -17.28
CA ILE A 94 0.05 -8.51 -17.70
C ILE A 94 -0.88 -7.36 -18.09
N ASN A 95 -1.93 -7.68 -18.84
CA ASN A 95 -2.86 -6.68 -19.39
C ASN A 95 -3.91 -6.23 -18.38
N TYR A 96 -3.48 -5.92 -17.15
CA TYR A 96 -4.38 -5.48 -16.07
C TYR A 96 -3.94 -4.15 -15.48
N ALA A 97 -3.53 -3.22 -16.35
CA ALA A 97 -3.02 -1.94 -15.89
C ALA A 97 -3.99 -1.19 -14.98
N VAL A 98 -5.27 -1.17 -15.33
CA VAL A 98 -6.30 -0.49 -14.53
C VAL A 98 -6.41 -1.13 -13.14
N ASN A 99 -6.52 -2.46 -13.09
CA ASN A 99 -6.63 -3.19 -11.82
C ASN A 99 -5.40 -2.98 -10.95
N LEU A 100 -4.22 -3.04 -11.56
CA LEU A 100 -2.98 -2.88 -10.82
C LEU A 100 -2.81 -1.43 -10.32
N ALA A 101 -3.13 -0.45 -11.15
CA ALA A 101 -3.09 0.96 -10.74
C ALA A 101 -4.05 1.21 -9.57
N GLU A 102 -5.26 0.64 -9.63
CA GLU A 102 -6.23 0.75 -8.54
C GLU A 102 -5.72 0.13 -7.25
N LYS A 103 -5.17 -1.07 -7.33
CA LYS A 103 -4.61 -1.75 -6.15
C LYS A 103 -3.48 -0.93 -5.52
N ARG A 104 -2.59 -0.39 -6.35
CA ARG A 104 -1.49 0.44 -5.88
C ARG A 104 -1.99 1.72 -5.22
N ALA A 105 -2.98 2.37 -5.83
CA ALA A 105 -3.57 3.58 -5.26
C ALA A 105 -4.21 3.29 -3.90
N LEU A 106 -4.96 2.20 -3.80
CA LEU A 106 -5.61 1.82 -2.55
C LEU A 106 -4.59 1.49 -1.46
N SER A 107 -3.62 0.66 -1.77
CA SER A 107 -2.60 0.29 -0.79
C SER A 107 -1.83 1.51 -0.28
N ARG A 108 -1.42 2.39 -1.19
CA ARG A 108 -0.69 3.60 -0.82
C ARG A 108 -1.50 4.51 0.09
N ILE A 109 -2.75 4.78 -0.28
CA ILE A 109 -3.58 5.73 0.49
C ILE A 109 -3.88 5.18 1.89
N VAL A 110 -4.20 3.90 1.98
CA VAL A 110 -4.48 3.25 3.26
C VAL A 110 -3.24 3.23 4.15
N LEU A 111 -2.10 2.80 3.61
CA LEU A 111 -0.87 2.70 4.40
C LEU A 111 -0.30 4.06 4.78
N LYS A 112 -0.48 5.08 3.93
CA LYS A 112 -0.06 6.44 4.26
C LYS A 112 -0.89 7.01 5.40
N LEU A 113 -2.21 6.85 5.34
CA LEU A 113 -3.10 7.37 6.38
C LEU A 113 -2.92 6.64 7.70
N ALA A 114 -2.72 5.34 7.66
CA ALA A 114 -2.61 4.52 8.86
C ALA A 114 -1.21 4.54 9.50
N GLY A 115 -0.24 5.22 8.87
CA GLY A 115 1.09 5.40 9.46
C GLY A 115 2.10 4.33 9.12
N PHE A 116 1.76 3.37 8.27
CA PHE A 116 2.70 2.30 7.88
C PHE A 116 3.73 2.77 6.85
N TYR A 117 3.29 3.59 5.91
CA TYR A 117 4.11 3.96 4.76
C TYR A 117 5.38 4.69 5.17
N GLN A 118 5.27 5.61 6.12
CA GLN A 118 6.41 6.37 6.62
C GLN A 118 7.42 5.51 7.40
N LEU A 119 7.01 4.33 7.83
CA LEU A 119 7.89 3.36 8.48
C LEU A 119 8.53 2.39 7.48
N GLY A 120 8.31 2.61 6.19
CA GLY A 120 8.85 1.75 5.15
C GLY A 120 8.07 0.46 4.94
N VAL A 121 6.83 0.41 5.40
CA VAL A 121 5.96 -0.76 5.21
C VAL A 121 5.01 -0.46 4.06
N TYR A 122 5.12 -1.24 3.00
CA TYR A 122 4.38 -1.03 1.77
C TYR A 122 3.44 -2.19 1.49
N GLY A 123 2.54 -2.02 0.52
CA GLY A 123 1.70 -3.10 0.03
C GLY A 123 2.47 -3.98 -0.96
N GLU A 124 2.03 -5.21 -1.11
CA GLU A 124 2.63 -6.12 -2.08
C GLU A 124 2.55 -5.60 -3.51
N ASP A 125 1.56 -4.76 -3.79
CA ASP A 125 1.34 -4.18 -5.11
C ASP A 125 2.42 -3.18 -5.52
N GLU A 126 3.23 -2.72 -4.56
CA GLU A 126 4.33 -1.80 -4.83
C GLU A 126 5.54 -2.50 -5.45
N ILE A 127 5.57 -3.82 -5.41
CA ILE A 127 6.72 -4.58 -5.89
C ILE A 127 6.56 -4.85 -7.38
N GLN A 128 7.56 -4.46 -8.16
CA GLN A 128 7.62 -4.77 -9.58
C GLN A 128 7.97 -6.25 -9.77
N GLU A 129 7.38 -6.88 -10.76
CA GLU A 129 7.60 -8.30 -11.01
C GLU A 129 9.08 -8.65 -11.22
N ASP A 130 9.83 -7.80 -11.89
CA ASP A 130 11.26 -8.01 -12.15
C ASP A 130 12.10 -7.89 -10.89
N SER A 131 11.58 -7.35 -9.82
CA SER A 131 12.28 -7.24 -8.53
C SER A 131 12.13 -8.49 -7.68
N ARG A 132 11.33 -9.44 -8.11
CA ARG A 132 11.08 -10.70 -7.41
C ARG A 132 11.93 -11.79 -8.00
N ASP A 133 12.93 -12.18 -7.30
CA ASP A 133 13.74 -13.34 -7.69
C ASP A 133 13.61 -14.44 -6.66
#